data_10fc49c370a00953629d536c3c3a2b71
#
_entry.id   10fc49c370a00953629d536c3c3a2b71
#
_cell.length_a   1.000
_cell.length_b   1.000
_cell.length_c   1.000
_cell.angle_alpha   90.00
_cell.angle_beta   90.00
_cell.angle_gamma   90.00
#
_symmetry.space_group_name_H-M   'P 1'
#
loop_
_entity.id
_entity.type
_entity.pdbx_description
1 polymer ?
#
loop_
_entity_poly.entity_id
_entity_poly.type
_entity_poly.pdbx_seq_one_letter_code
_entity_poly.pdbx_strand_id
1 'polypeptide(L)'
;GRSEWSSVLQTMVERVNALPVMNPDIVTGISLLMFFSVLAVKKGFLTLLLAHIMFCIPYVMLSVTPKLRSLDPNLIDAAMDLGATPFQALTRVIVPQIRPGIVSGALIAFTMSFDDFVISYFTTGNGVNNISILVYTMSKRVNPSINALSTLVIVAITLVLGIVNLVPILHEKREKEGSEKGKSFAQSRKLMAAVAGVLVLAILGGTVGVSLSQQHKNAAAVEKYGSNVLKLYLPGEYLGENVIGDFEKQFGVRVIVENFDSNEMMYTKLMAGDKYEVVIPSDYMIEPLMKENYL
;
A
#
# COMPACT_ATOMS: atom_id res chain seq x y z
N GLY A 1 -32.51 10.96 25.96
CA GLY A 1 -31.50 11.91 25.44
C GLY A 1 -30.14 11.31 25.15
N ARG A 2 -29.45 10.58 26.07
CA ARG A 2 -28.10 10.04 25.82
C ARG A 2 -28.09 8.90 24.78
N SER A 3 -29.10 8.04 24.77
CA SER A 3 -29.18 6.91 23.81
C SER A 3 -29.47 7.36 22.37
N GLU A 4 -30.26 8.42 22.18
CA GLU A 4 -30.57 8.94 20.84
C GLU A 4 -29.38 9.65 20.20
N TRP A 5 -28.62 10.44 20.96
CA TRP A 5 -27.40 11.08 20.45
C TRP A 5 -26.32 10.05 20.08
N SER A 6 -26.20 8.96 20.85
CA SER A 6 -25.24 7.89 20.50
C SER A 6 -25.63 7.18 19.21
N SER A 7 -26.93 6.93 18.97
CA SER A 7 -27.42 6.29 17.74
C SER A 7 -27.25 7.18 16.52
N VAL A 8 -27.49 8.50 16.65
CA VAL A 8 -27.30 9.47 15.56
C VAL A 8 -25.81 9.58 15.21
N LEU A 9 -24.93 9.71 16.21
CA LEU A 9 -23.49 9.76 15.99
C LEU A 9 -22.98 8.47 15.33
N GLN A 10 -23.44 7.32 15.78
CA GLN A 10 -23.08 6.02 15.20
C GLN A 10 -23.50 5.94 13.73
N THR A 11 -24.74 6.34 13.42
CA THR A 11 -25.24 6.38 12.05
C THR A 11 -24.45 7.37 11.18
N MET A 12 -24.09 8.53 11.72
CA MET A 12 -23.25 9.51 11.00
C MET A 12 -21.87 8.95 10.71
N VAL A 13 -21.21 8.33 11.70
CA VAL A 13 -19.89 7.72 11.52
C VAL A 13 -19.94 6.62 10.46
N GLU A 14 -20.96 5.76 10.50
CA GLU A 14 -21.14 4.71 9.51
C GLU A 14 -21.34 5.26 8.09
N ARG A 15 -22.16 6.31 7.94
CA ARG A 15 -22.39 6.96 6.63
C ARG A 15 -21.16 7.68 6.11
N VAL A 16 -20.47 8.44 6.95
CA VAL A 16 -19.21 9.12 6.58
C VAL A 16 -18.14 8.10 6.19
N ASN A 17 -18.07 6.99 6.93
CA ASN A 17 -17.12 5.92 6.62
C ASN A 17 -17.44 5.19 5.29
N ALA A 18 -18.69 5.19 4.85
CA ALA A 18 -19.07 4.59 3.57
C ALA A 18 -18.74 5.47 2.35
N LEU A 19 -18.55 6.79 2.53
CA LEU A 19 -18.30 7.72 1.43
C LEU A 19 -17.06 7.36 0.59
N PRO A 20 -15.89 7.04 1.18
CA PRO A 20 -14.71 6.69 0.39
C PRO A 20 -14.89 5.41 -0.44
N VAL A 21 -15.69 4.45 0.05
CA VAL A 21 -15.97 3.19 -0.67
C VAL A 21 -16.81 3.42 -1.93
N MET A 22 -17.62 4.47 -1.93
CA MET A 22 -18.51 4.81 -3.06
C MET A 22 -17.83 5.69 -4.11
N ASN A 23 -16.75 6.37 -3.75
CA ASN A 23 -16.05 7.27 -4.66
C ASN A 23 -15.06 6.50 -5.55
N PRO A 24 -14.97 6.86 -6.84
CA PRO A 24 -13.89 6.36 -7.70
C PRO A 24 -12.51 6.73 -7.13
N ASP A 25 -11.56 5.80 -7.19
CA ASP A 25 -10.20 5.98 -6.62
C ASP A 25 -9.48 7.20 -7.19
N ILE A 26 -9.71 7.49 -8.47
CA ILE A 26 -9.13 8.66 -9.12
C ILE A 26 -9.62 9.98 -8.51
N VAL A 27 -10.90 10.07 -8.15
CA VAL A 27 -11.48 11.25 -7.51
C VAL A 27 -10.89 11.42 -6.11
N THR A 28 -10.78 10.32 -5.37
CA THR A 28 -10.16 10.29 -4.04
C THR A 28 -8.67 10.68 -4.13
N GLY A 29 -7.92 10.13 -5.08
CA GLY A 29 -6.50 10.44 -5.28
C GLY A 29 -6.26 11.91 -5.61
N ILE A 30 -7.03 12.49 -6.54
CA ILE A 30 -6.92 13.91 -6.91
C ILE A 30 -7.33 14.81 -5.74
N SER A 31 -8.40 14.46 -5.02
CA SER A 31 -8.85 15.22 -3.85
C SER A 31 -7.78 15.28 -2.76
N LEU A 32 -7.12 14.16 -2.49
CA LEU A 32 -6.00 14.09 -1.53
C LEU A 32 -4.79 14.87 -2.02
N LEU A 33 -4.47 14.81 -3.32
CA LEU A 33 -3.42 15.61 -3.93
C LEU A 33 -3.66 17.11 -3.68
N MET A 34 -4.87 17.59 -3.98
CA MET A 34 -5.27 18.99 -3.77
C MET A 34 -5.24 19.36 -2.28
N PHE A 35 -5.75 18.50 -1.41
CA PHE A 35 -5.75 18.70 0.02
C PHE A 35 -4.33 18.87 0.58
N PHE A 36 -3.40 17.98 0.24
CA PHE A 36 -2.00 18.10 0.67
C PHE A 36 -1.30 19.32 0.08
N SER A 37 -1.65 19.71 -1.15
CA SER A 37 -1.11 20.94 -1.78
C SER A 37 -1.58 22.21 -1.06
N VAL A 38 -2.86 22.31 -0.72
CA VAL A 38 -3.42 23.46 0.03
C VAL A 38 -2.78 23.59 1.42
N LEU A 39 -2.51 22.45 2.07
CA LEU A 39 -1.83 22.42 3.36
C LEU A 39 -0.31 22.65 3.26
N ALA A 40 0.22 22.83 2.06
CA ALA A 40 1.66 22.95 1.78
C ALA A 40 2.49 21.78 2.37
N VAL A 41 1.90 20.60 2.49
CA VAL A 41 2.58 19.39 2.97
C VAL A 41 3.43 18.82 1.85
N LYS A 42 4.73 18.70 2.10
CA LYS A 42 5.65 18.08 1.14
C LYS A 42 5.26 16.63 0.92
N LYS A 43 4.95 16.28 -0.33
CA LYS A 43 4.60 14.91 -0.72
C LYS A 43 5.77 13.96 -0.50
N GLY A 44 5.46 12.73 -0.08
CA GLY A 44 6.45 11.71 0.24
C GLY A 44 5.82 10.53 0.96
N PHE A 45 6.62 9.81 1.73
CA PHE A 45 6.16 8.65 2.47
C PHE A 45 5.00 8.96 3.45
N LEU A 46 5.04 10.11 4.13
CA LEU A 46 4.01 10.48 5.09
C LEU A 46 2.65 10.71 4.44
N THR A 47 2.60 11.43 3.32
CA THR A 47 1.35 11.68 2.58
C THR A 47 0.80 10.40 2.00
N LEU A 48 1.66 9.51 1.46
CA LEU A 48 1.30 8.19 1.01
C LEU A 48 0.71 7.34 2.14
N LEU A 49 1.37 7.30 3.31
CA LEU A 49 0.89 6.57 4.47
C LEU A 49 -0.47 7.07 4.97
N LEU A 50 -0.64 8.38 5.10
CA LEU A 50 -1.92 8.99 5.54
C LEU A 50 -3.05 8.71 4.54
N ALA A 51 -2.77 8.76 3.25
CA ALA A 51 -3.73 8.43 2.21
C ALA A 51 -4.19 6.97 2.29
N HIS A 52 -3.25 6.04 2.47
CA HIS A 52 -3.56 4.62 2.62
C HIS A 52 -4.32 4.31 3.92
N ILE A 53 -3.97 4.95 5.04
CA ILE A 53 -4.72 4.81 6.28
C ILE A 53 -6.17 5.27 6.06
N MET A 54 -6.38 6.46 5.49
CA MET A 54 -7.71 7.01 5.22
C MET A 54 -8.52 6.09 4.31
N PHE A 55 -7.91 5.58 3.26
CA PHE A 55 -8.55 4.69 2.29
C PHE A 55 -8.90 3.31 2.89
N CYS A 56 -8.02 2.74 3.73
CA CYS A 56 -8.21 1.40 4.29
C CYS A 56 -9.20 1.36 5.46
N ILE A 57 -9.39 2.47 6.21
CA ILE A 57 -10.29 2.52 7.38
C ILE A 57 -11.69 1.98 7.09
N PRO A 58 -12.40 2.38 6.00
CA PRO A 58 -13.73 1.88 5.71
C PRO A 58 -13.80 0.36 5.57
N TYR A 59 -12.83 -0.23 4.89
CA TYR A 59 -12.78 -1.68 4.64
C TYR A 59 -12.51 -2.47 5.92
N VAL A 60 -11.64 -1.94 6.79
CA VAL A 60 -11.39 -2.53 8.12
C VAL A 60 -12.66 -2.45 8.96
N MET A 61 -13.36 -1.32 8.95
CA MET A 61 -14.62 -1.17 9.68
C MET A 61 -15.70 -2.13 9.17
N LEU A 62 -15.81 -2.32 7.85
CA LEU A 62 -16.75 -3.29 7.27
C LEU A 62 -16.46 -4.73 7.72
N SER A 63 -15.20 -5.05 8.01
CA SER A 63 -14.83 -6.38 8.51
C SER A 63 -15.02 -6.54 10.02
N VAL A 64 -14.76 -5.50 10.80
CA VAL A 64 -14.79 -5.53 12.28
C VAL A 64 -16.22 -5.34 12.82
N THR A 65 -17.02 -4.44 12.21
CA THR A 65 -18.35 -4.07 12.71
C THR A 65 -19.31 -5.26 12.84
N PRO A 66 -19.41 -6.21 11.88
CA PRO A 66 -20.28 -7.37 12.04
C PRO A 66 -19.87 -8.26 13.21
N LYS A 67 -18.57 -8.40 13.46
CA LYS A 67 -18.08 -9.16 14.63
C LYS A 67 -18.40 -8.48 15.95
N LEU A 68 -18.26 -7.16 15.99
CA LEU A 68 -18.64 -6.38 17.16
C LEU A 68 -20.14 -6.47 17.45
N ARG A 69 -20.99 -6.39 16.42
CA ARG A 69 -22.44 -6.51 16.55
C ARG A 69 -22.94 -7.91 16.94
N SER A 70 -22.12 -8.94 16.71
CA SER A 70 -22.44 -10.33 17.10
C SER A 70 -22.14 -10.64 18.57
N LEU A 71 -21.52 -9.72 19.31
CA LEU A 71 -21.26 -9.88 20.73
C LEU A 71 -22.50 -9.58 21.57
N ASP A 72 -22.59 -10.21 22.76
CA ASP A 72 -23.61 -9.88 23.72
C ASP A 72 -23.46 -8.42 24.19
N PRO A 73 -24.50 -7.58 24.09
CA PRO A 73 -24.46 -6.17 24.52
C PRO A 73 -24.05 -5.98 25.99
N ASN A 74 -24.36 -6.96 26.85
CA ASN A 74 -24.11 -6.87 28.29
C ASN A 74 -22.69 -7.28 28.70
N LEU A 75 -21.85 -7.70 27.76
CA LEU A 75 -20.48 -8.18 28.03
C LEU A 75 -19.61 -7.13 28.71
N ILE A 76 -19.75 -5.86 28.30
CA ILE A 76 -19.00 -4.74 28.91
C ILE A 76 -19.47 -4.49 30.32
N ASP A 77 -20.79 -4.46 30.55
CA ASP A 77 -21.36 -4.21 31.85
C ASP A 77 -21.01 -5.35 32.81
N ALA A 78 -21.13 -6.60 32.39
CA ALA A 78 -20.72 -7.75 33.18
C ALA A 78 -19.24 -7.73 33.57
N ALA A 79 -18.37 -7.28 32.68
CA ALA A 79 -16.95 -7.12 32.99
C ALA A 79 -16.69 -6.01 33.99
N MET A 80 -17.45 -4.90 33.91
CA MET A 80 -17.35 -3.79 34.85
C MET A 80 -17.92 -4.17 36.24
N ASP A 81 -18.96 -4.95 36.29
CA ASP A 81 -19.52 -5.50 37.57
C ASP A 81 -18.49 -6.40 38.29
N LEU A 82 -17.60 -7.04 37.55
CA LEU A 82 -16.47 -7.81 38.09
C LEU A 82 -15.26 -6.92 38.46
N GLY A 83 -15.42 -5.59 38.42
CA GLY A 83 -14.36 -4.64 38.81
C GLY A 83 -13.40 -4.23 37.71
N ALA A 84 -13.66 -4.57 36.44
CA ALA A 84 -12.85 -4.10 35.32
C ALA A 84 -13.14 -2.62 35.01
N THR A 85 -12.09 -1.86 34.70
CA THR A 85 -12.28 -0.53 34.11
C THR A 85 -12.81 -0.64 32.67
N PRO A 86 -13.50 0.40 32.13
CA PRO A 86 -13.97 0.38 30.73
C PRO A 86 -12.87 0.03 29.70
N PHE A 87 -11.66 0.51 29.91
CA PHE A 87 -10.51 0.19 29.06
C PHE A 87 -10.05 -1.27 29.20
N GLN A 88 -10.14 -1.82 30.42
CA GLN A 88 -9.84 -3.25 30.65
C GLN A 88 -10.92 -4.15 30.03
N ALA A 89 -12.21 -3.79 30.15
CA ALA A 89 -13.31 -4.49 29.51
C ALA A 89 -13.11 -4.51 27.98
N LEU A 90 -12.76 -3.37 27.39
CA LEU A 90 -12.48 -3.28 25.95
C LEU A 90 -11.30 -4.17 25.55
N THR A 91 -10.16 -4.03 26.22
CA THR A 91 -8.89 -4.67 25.76
C THR A 91 -8.81 -6.15 26.14
N ARG A 92 -9.38 -6.56 27.26
CA ARG A 92 -9.28 -7.94 27.76
C ARG A 92 -10.48 -8.82 27.43
N VAL A 93 -11.66 -8.22 27.16
CA VAL A 93 -12.88 -8.98 26.88
C VAL A 93 -13.31 -8.79 25.42
N ILE A 94 -13.51 -7.56 24.94
CA ILE A 94 -14.04 -7.30 23.60
C ILE A 94 -13.02 -7.59 22.51
N VAL A 95 -11.83 -6.97 22.58
CA VAL A 95 -10.79 -7.10 21.54
C VAL A 95 -10.41 -8.55 21.24
N PRO A 96 -10.21 -9.43 22.24
CA PRO A 96 -9.93 -10.85 21.95
C PRO A 96 -11.06 -11.57 21.20
N GLN A 97 -12.31 -11.23 21.46
CA GLN A 97 -13.47 -11.86 20.83
C GLN A 97 -13.65 -11.39 19.38
N ILE A 98 -13.38 -10.11 19.08
CA ILE A 98 -13.44 -9.58 17.71
C ILE A 98 -12.13 -9.79 16.94
N ARG A 99 -11.10 -10.42 17.52
CA ARG A 99 -9.80 -10.68 16.90
C ARG A 99 -9.89 -11.29 15.49
N PRO A 100 -10.79 -12.24 15.19
CA PRO A 100 -10.94 -12.73 13.83
C PRO A 100 -11.34 -11.64 12.82
N GLY A 101 -12.22 -10.71 13.23
CA GLY A 101 -12.62 -9.56 12.43
C GLY A 101 -11.47 -8.57 12.22
N ILE A 102 -10.67 -8.33 13.26
CA ILE A 102 -9.47 -7.47 13.17
C ILE A 102 -8.45 -8.06 12.18
N VAL A 103 -8.16 -9.36 12.29
CA VAL A 103 -7.23 -10.04 11.40
C VAL A 103 -7.73 -10.02 9.95
N SER A 104 -9.01 -10.29 9.75
CA SER A 104 -9.62 -10.21 8.41
C SER A 104 -9.54 -8.78 7.85
N GLY A 105 -9.87 -7.77 8.66
CA GLY A 105 -9.76 -6.37 8.27
C GLY A 105 -8.33 -5.95 7.93
N ALA A 106 -7.35 -6.40 8.72
CA ALA A 106 -5.94 -6.14 8.45
C ALA A 106 -5.46 -6.77 7.14
N LEU A 107 -5.91 -7.99 6.82
CA LEU A 107 -5.60 -8.64 5.56
C LEU A 107 -6.22 -7.92 4.36
N ILE A 108 -7.47 -7.46 4.49
CA ILE A 108 -8.13 -6.65 3.46
C ILE A 108 -7.36 -5.34 3.26
N ALA A 109 -7.05 -4.62 4.33
CA ALA A 109 -6.30 -3.37 4.27
C ALA A 109 -4.92 -3.56 3.63
N PHE A 110 -4.22 -4.64 3.97
CA PHE A 110 -2.95 -4.99 3.35
C PHE A 110 -3.09 -5.22 1.84
N THR A 111 -4.09 -6.00 1.42
CA THR A 111 -4.32 -6.29 0.00
C THR A 111 -4.66 -5.01 -0.77
N MET A 112 -5.58 -4.19 -0.24
CA MET A 112 -5.98 -2.93 -0.85
C MET A 112 -4.82 -1.94 -0.96
N SER A 113 -4.02 -1.82 0.11
CA SER A 113 -2.84 -0.94 0.11
C SER A 113 -1.73 -1.43 -0.83
N PHE A 114 -1.58 -2.75 -0.98
CA PHE A 114 -0.56 -3.35 -1.83
C PHE A 114 -0.90 -3.20 -3.32
N ASP A 115 -2.17 -3.32 -3.68
CA ASP A 115 -2.65 -3.28 -5.07
C ASP A 115 -2.97 -1.85 -5.54
N ASP A 116 -3.09 -0.87 -4.63
CA ASP A 116 -3.43 0.49 -4.99
C ASP A 116 -2.33 1.16 -5.81
N PHE A 117 -2.69 1.55 -7.03
CA PHE A 117 -1.89 2.38 -7.91
C PHE A 117 -2.35 3.84 -7.89
N VAL A 118 -3.66 4.07 -7.98
CA VAL A 118 -4.21 5.39 -8.29
C VAL A 118 -3.97 6.38 -7.16
N ILE A 119 -4.36 6.04 -5.94
CA ILE A 119 -4.17 6.92 -4.77
C ILE A 119 -2.69 7.12 -4.51
N SER A 120 -1.91 6.03 -4.59
CA SER A 120 -0.45 6.09 -4.46
C SER A 120 0.20 7.02 -5.46
N TYR A 121 -0.21 6.98 -6.72
CA TYR A 121 0.35 7.82 -7.78
C TYR A 121 0.17 9.32 -7.51
N PHE A 122 -0.99 9.73 -7.00
CA PHE A 122 -1.28 11.14 -6.71
C PHE A 122 -0.72 11.63 -5.37
N THR A 123 -0.54 10.73 -4.38
CA THR A 123 -0.14 11.12 -3.03
C THR A 123 1.32 10.85 -2.72
N THR A 124 2.02 10.08 -3.54
CA THR A 124 3.46 9.85 -3.39
C THR A 124 4.26 11.07 -3.82
N GLY A 125 5.40 11.25 -3.19
CA GLY A 125 6.38 12.27 -3.59
C GLY A 125 7.51 11.63 -4.39
N ASN A 126 8.34 12.50 -4.96
CA ASN A 126 9.49 12.10 -5.72
C ASN A 126 10.44 11.21 -4.88
N GLY A 127 10.75 10.03 -5.38
CA GLY A 127 11.68 9.08 -4.76
C GLY A 127 11.06 8.09 -3.78
N VAL A 128 9.74 8.12 -3.60
CA VAL A 128 9.00 7.11 -2.84
C VAL A 128 8.05 6.39 -3.82
N ASN A 129 8.34 5.16 -4.14
CA ASN A 129 7.50 4.34 -5.02
C ASN A 129 7.01 3.12 -4.24
N ASN A 130 5.73 2.79 -4.35
CA ASN A 130 5.23 1.49 -3.96
C ASN A 130 5.39 0.49 -5.11
N ILE A 131 5.10 -0.77 -4.81
CA ILE A 131 5.23 -1.86 -5.80
C ILE A 131 4.30 -1.65 -6.98
N SER A 132 3.07 -1.17 -6.76
CA SER A 132 2.08 -0.95 -7.82
C SER A 132 2.52 0.13 -8.81
N ILE A 133 3.09 1.25 -8.33
CA ILE A 133 3.69 2.28 -9.18
C ILE A 133 4.86 1.70 -9.98
N LEU A 134 5.72 0.91 -9.31
CA LEU A 134 6.85 0.29 -9.96
C LEU A 134 6.40 -0.69 -11.07
N VAL A 135 5.46 -1.57 -10.77
CA VAL A 135 4.91 -2.52 -11.75
C VAL A 135 4.24 -1.80 -12.90
N TYR A 136 3.46 -0.74 -12.62
CA TYR A 136 2.82 0.07 -13.65
C TYR A 136 3.83 0.76 -14.58
N THR A 137 4.84 1.42 -14.04
CA THR A 137 5.88 2.07 -14.83
C THR A 137 6.68 1.06 -15.65
N MET A 138 6.91 -0.13 -15.11
CA MET A 138 7.60 -1.21 -15.80
C MET A 138 6.70 -1.92 -16.83
N SER A 139 5.38 -2.04 -16.60
CA SER A 139 4.47 -2.72 -17.54
C SER A 139 4.39 -2.03 -18.90
N LYS A 140 4.67 -0.73 -18.93
CA LYS A 140 4.76 0.06 -20.19
C LYS A 140 6.03 -0.24 -21.00
N ARG A 141 6.99 -0.92 -20.41
CA ARG A 141 8.18 -1.43 -21.12
C ARG A 141 8.06 -2.94 -21.17
N VAL A 142 8.16 -3.53 -22.37
CA VAL A 142 8.20 -4.99 -22.52
C VAL A 142 9.53 -5.48 -21.92
N ASN A 143 9.56 -5.61 -20.61
CA ASN A 143 10.75 -6.09 -19.91
C ASN A 143 10.52 -7.55 -19.49
N PRO A 144 11.30 -8.52 -20.01
CA PRO A 144 11.17 -9.92 -19.65
C PRO A 144 11.29 -10.19 -18.16
N SER A 145 11.99 -9.33 -17.42
CA SER A 145 12.16 -9.43 -15.97
C SER A 145 10.83 -9.27 -15.19
N ILE A 146 9.87 -8.48 -15.70
CA ILE A 146 8.55 -8.29 -15.07
C ILE A 146 7.71 -9.53 -15.21
N ASN A 147 7.70 -10.11 -16.42
CA ASN A 147 6.98 -11.36 -16.67
C ASN A 147 7.51 -12.49 -15.76
N ALA A 148 8.84 -12.56 -15.60
CA ALA A 148 9.48 -13.50 -14.69
C ALA A 148 9.10 -13.23 -13.23
N LEU A 149 9.11 -11.98 -12.76
CA LEU A 149 8.72 -11.60 -11.42
C LEU A 149 7.25 -11.90 -11.15
N SER A 150 6.35 -11.51 -12.05
CA SER A 150 4.92 -11.77 -11.94
C SER A 150 4.62 -13.27 -11.89
N THR A 151 5.27 -14.07 -12.76
CA THR A 151 5.15 -15.51 -12.76
C THR A 151 5.63 -16.11 -11.44
N LEU A 152 6.76 -15.64 -10.91
CA LEU A 152 7.31 -16.13 -9.65
C LEU A 152 6.39 -15.81 -8.45
N VAL A 153 5.81 -14.61 -8.42
CA VAL A 153 4.84 -14.21 -7.40
C VAL A 153 3.57 -15.05 -7.49
N ILE A 154 3.02 -15.26 -8.70
CA ILE A 154 1.82 -16.09 -8.89
C ILE A 154 2.09 -17.54 -8.46
N VAL A 155 3.22 -18.12 -8.86
CA VAL A 155 3.63 -19.46 -8.46
C VAL A 155 3.77 -19.56 -6.95
N ALA A 156 4.44 -18.59 -6.30
CA ALA A 156 4.61 -18.56 -4.86
C ALA A 156 3.26 -18.49 -4.12
N ILE A 157 2.36 -17.60 -4.54
CA ILE A 157 1.01 -17.50 -3.96
C ILE A 157 0.22 -18.79 -4.17
N THR A 158 0.27 -19.36 -5.38
CA THR A 158 -0.44 -20.61 -5.70
C THR A 158 0.07 -21.77 -4.86
N LEU A 159 1.38 -21.89 -4.67
CA LEU A 159 1.97 -22.90 -3.79
C LEU A 159 1.56 -22.70 -2.32
N VAL A 160 1.60 -21.47 -1.80
CA VAL A 160 1.17 -21.17 -0.43
C VAL A 160 -0.31 -21.52 -0.25
N LEU A 161 -1.18 -21.08 -1.15
CA LEU A 161 -2.61 -21.40 -1.10
C LEU A 161 -2.85 -22.91 -1.28
N GLY A 162 -2.12 -23.56 -2.15
CA GLY A 162 -2.19 -25.02 -2.33
C GLY A 162 -1.83 -25.76 -1.04
N ILE A 163 -0.74 -25.39 -0.40
CA ILE A 163 -0.31 -25.97 0.87
C ILE A 163 -1.34 -25.72 1.98
N VAL A 164 -1.80 -24.47 2.12
CA VAL A 164 -2.79 -24.10 3.15
C VAL A 164 -4.11 -24.85 2.99
N ASN A 165 -4.55 -25.09 1.76
CA ASN A 165 -5.82 -25.77 1.48
C ASN A 165 -5.70 -27.30 1.41
N LEU A 166 -4.61 -27.84 0.87
CA LEU A 166 -4.43 -29.29 0.73
C LEU A 166 -4.04 -29.99 2.05
N VAL A 167 -3.25 -29.33 2.88
CA VAL A 167 -2.79 -29.92 4.15
C VAL A 167 -3.95 -30.34 5.05
N PRO A 168 -5.00 -29.51 5.32
CA PRO A 168 -6.13 -29.94 6.13
C PRO A 168 -6.94 -31.08 5.48
N ILE A 169 -7.11 -31.07 4.14
CA ILE A 169 -7.85 -32.12 3.43
C ILE A 169 -7.14 -33.47 3.51
N LEU A 170 -5.82 -33.46 3.40
CA LEU A 170 -5.01 -34.68 3.52
C LEU A 170 -4.97 -35.20 4.96
N HIS A 171 -5.04 -34.33 5.97
CA HIS A 171 -5.13 -34.71 7.37
C HIS A 171 -6.51 -35.29 7.72
N GLU A 172 -7.60 -34.72 7.23
CA GLU A 172 -8.95 -35.25 7.46
C GLU A 172 -9.13 -36.64 6.86
N LYS A 173 -8.52 -36.91 5.70
CA LYS A 173 -8.49 -38.28 5.12
C LYS A 173 -7.70 -39.25 5.97
N ARG A 174 -6.59 -38.82 6.61
CA ARG A 174 -5.78 -39.70 7.47
C ARG A 174 -6.39 -39.96 8.84
N GLU A 175 -7.15 -38.99 9.39
CA GLU A 175 -7.88 -39.20 10.66
C GLU A 175 -9.01 -40.23 10.53
N LYS A 176 -9.64 -40.32 9.35
CA LYS A 176 -10.66 -41.37 9.04
C LYS A 176 -10.06 -42.77 8.90
N GLU A 177 -8.74 -42.89 8.75
CA GLU A 177 -8.02 -44.17 8.66
C GLU A 177 -7.33 -44.60 9.97
N GLY A 178 -7.63 -43.94 11.10
CA GLY A 178 -7.24 -44.36 12.45
C GLY A 178 -5.73 -44.23 12.73
N SER A 179 -5.27 -43.10 13.24
CA SER A 179 -4.02 -43.00 13.98
C SER A 179 -3.98 -41.76 14.90
N GLU A 180 -3.73 -42.04 16.17
CA GLU A 180 -3.41 -41.05 17.21
C GLU A 180 -2.27 -40.14 16.78
N LYS A 181 -2.51 -38.85 16.52
CA LYS A 181 -1.47 -37.81 16.59
C LYS A 181 -2.03 -36.37 16.52
N GLY A 182 -2.69 -35.92 17.58
CA GLY A 182 -3.07 -34.50 17.77
C GLY A 182 -1.89 -33.54 17.94
N LYS A 183 -0.65 -34.04 18.03
CA LYS A 183 0.57 -33.22 18.21
C LYS A 183 1.16 -32.69 16.88
N SER A 184 0.85 -33.32 15.75
CA SER A 184 1.42 -32.97 14.44
C SER A 184 0.79 -31.70 13.84
N PHE A 185 -0.47 -31.38 14.14
CA PHE A 185 -1.17 -30.22 13.56
C PHE A 185 -0.64 -28.88 14.09
N ALA A 186 -0.33 -28.77 15.38
CA ALA A 186 0.24 -27.56 15.98
C ALA A 186 1.68 -27.29 15.47
N GLN A 187 2.43 -28.33 15.18
CA GLN A 187 3.78 -28.24 14.64
C GLN A 187 3.78 -27.83 13.16
N SER A 188 2.81 -28.30 12.36
CA SER A 188 2.62 -27.90 10.96
C SER A 188 2.24 -26.45 10.83
N ARG A 189 1.35 -25.91 11.68
CA ARG A 189 1.00 -24.47 11.72
C ARG A 189 2.20 -23.58 12.10
N LYS A 190 3.03 -24.02 13.04
CA LYS A 190 4.25 -23.30 13.41
C LYS A 190 5.27 -23.28 12.27
N LEU A 191 5.41 -24.39 11.55
CA LEU A 191 6.29 -24.47 10.37
C LEU A 191 5.83 -23.56 9.24
N MET A 192 4.52 -23.52 8.96
CA MET A 192 3.94 -22.65 7.94
C MET A 192 4.06 -21.17 8.30
N ALA A 193 3.83 -20.81 9.56
CA ALA A 193 4.05 -19.45 10.04
C ALA A 193 5.52 -19.05 9.96
N ALA A 194 6.45 -19.98 10.24
CA ALA A 194 7.89 -19.75 10.11
C ALA A 194 8.32 -19.56 8.65
N VAL A 195 7.80 -20.37 7.72
CA VAL A 195 8.10 -20.23 6.28
C VAL A 195 7.55 -18.92 5.72
N ALA A 196 6.32 -18.54 6.07
CA ALA A 196 5.76 -17.26 5.70
C ALA A 196 6.55 -16.08 6.29
N GLY A 197 6.99 -16.19 7.56
CA GLY A 197 7.84 -15.21 8.21
C GLY A 197 9.22 -15.06 7.53
N VAL A 198 9.85 -16.16 7.15
CA VAL A 198 11.13 -16.15 6.43
C VAL A 198 11.00 -15.52 5.04
N LEU A 199 9.91 -15.78 4.31
CA LEU A 199 9.64 -15.16 3.00
C LEU A 199 9.45 -13.65 3.14
N VAL A 200 8.69 -13.20 4.13
CA VAL A 200 8.51 -11.75 4.42
C VAL A 200 9.83 -11.10 4.79
N LEU A 201 10.64 -11.74 5.65
CA LEU A 201 11.96 -11.23 6.04
C LEU A 201 12.96 -11.20 4.88
N ALA A 202 12.91 -12.18 3.97
CA ALA A 202 13.75 -12.18 2.77
C ALA A 202 13.41 -11.04 1.81
N ILE A 203 12.10 -10.73 1.63
CA ILE A 203 11.64 -9.60 0.83
C ILE A 203 12.08 -8.27 1.49
N LEU A 204 11.87 -8.12 2.80
CA LEU A 204 12.26 -6.91 3.53
C LEU A 204 13.80 -6.74 3.58
N GLY A 205 14.56 -7.81 3.76
CA GLY A 205 16.02 -7.77 3.76
C GLY A 205 16.62 -7.41 2.41
N GLY A 206 16.01 -7.87 1.31
CA GLY A 206 16.41 -7.50 -0.04
C GLY A 206 16.25 -6.00 -0.33
N THR A 207 15.15 -5.39 0.11
CA THR A 207 14.89 -3.97 -0.08
C THR A 207 15.84 -3.07 0.71
N VAL A 208 16.19 -3.46 1.94
CA VAL A 208 17.15 -2.73 2.80
C VAL A 208 18.58 -2.80 2.23
N GLY A 209 19.00 -3.96 1.73
CA GLY A 209 20.33 -4.13 1.13
C GLY A 209 20.57 -3.26 -0.10
N VAL A 210 19.56 -3.14 -0.97
CA VAL A 210 19.61 -2.27 -2.15
C VAL A 210 19.67 -0.79 -1.75
N SER A 211 18.92 -0.38 -0.73
CA SER A 211 18.88 0.99 -0.23
C SER A 211 20.25 1.47 0.31
N LEU A 212 20.92 0.62 1.08
CA LEU A 212 22.25 0.95 1.66
C LEU A 212 23.36 1.05 0.60
N SER A 213 23.33 0.22 -0.45
CA SER A 213 24.29 0.25 -1.54
C SER A 213 24.19 1.53 -2.39
N GLN A 214 23.02 2.14 -2.48
CA GLN A 214 22.81 3.37 -3.25
C GLN A 214 23.24 4.64 -2.49
N GLN A 215 23.24 4.65 -1.15
CA GLN A 215 23.62 5.83 -0.38
C GLN A 215 25.08 6.28 -0.63
N HIS A 216 26.01 5.35 -0.82
CA HIS A 216 27.41 5.69 -1.07
C HIS A 216 27.67 6.32 -2.46
N LYS A 217 26.90 5.94 -3.48
CA LYS A 217 27.03 6.52 -4.83
C LYS A 217 26.46 7.93 -4.92
N ASN A 218 25.50 8.25 -4.09
CA ASN A 218 24.79 9.52 -4.10
C ASN A 218 25.64 10.71 -3.60
N ALA A 219 26.57 10.50 -2.67
CA ALA A 219 27.38 11.56 -2.09
C ALA A 219 28.32 12.23 -3.11
N ALA A 220 28.97 11.45 -3.97
CA ALA A 220 29.88 11.96 -4.99
C ALA A 220 29.17 12.76 -6.09
N ALA A 221 27.94 12.41 -6.43
CA ALA A 221 27.15 13.13 -7.42
C ALA A 221 26.67 14.49 -6.90
N VAL A 222 26.27 14.58 -5.63
CA VAL A 222 25.88 15.85 -4.99
C VAL A 222 27.05 16.83 -4.98
N GLU A 223 28.25 16.37 -4.68
CA GLU A 223 29.44 17.22 -4.64
C GLU A 223 29.77 17.79 -6.04
N LYS A 224 29.59 17.01 -7.08
CA LYS A 224 29.96 17.40 -8.45
C LYS A 224 28.89 18.19 -9.20
N TYR A 225 27.60 17.88 -8.99
CA TYR A 225 26.49 18.40 -9.80
C TYR A 225 25.46 19.21 -8.96
N GLY A 226 25.65 19.34 -7.66
CA GLY A 226 24.71 19.99 -6.76
C GLY A 226 23.42 19.18 -6.48
N SER A 227 23.23 18.09 -7.20
CA SER A 227 22.12 17.13 -7.01
C SER A 227 22.60 15.73 -7.36
N ASN A 228 22.05 14.74 -6.67
CA ASN A 228 22.27 13.32 -6.98
C ASN A 228 21.08 12.69 -7.72
N VAL A 229 20.08 13.48 -8.03
CA VAL A 229 18.83 13.01 -8.63
C VAL A 229 18.46 13.89 -9.81
N LEU A 230 18.16 13.27 -10.95
CA LEU A 230 17.52 13.87 -12.11
C LEU A 230 16.13 13.27 -12.26
N LYS A 231 15.09 14.09 -12.21
CA LYS A 231 13.71 13.66 -12.32
C LYS A 231 13.20 13.96 -13.72
N LEU A 232 12.80 12.90 -14.42
CA LEU A 232 12.21 12.98 -15.73
C LEU A 232 10.72 12.68 -15.64
N TYR A 233 9.89 13.50 -16.28
CA TYR A 233 8.46 13.28 -16.38
C TYR A 233 8.06 13.23 -17.84
N LEU A 234 7.69 12.05 -18.32
CA LEU A 234 7.54 11.79 -19.74
C LEU A 234 6.46 10.72 -20.01
N PRO A 235 5.90 10.66 -21.22
CA PRO A 235 5.04 9.55 -21.63
C PRO A 235 5.79 8.21 -21.57
N GLY A 236 5.06 7.10 -21.43
CA GLY A 236 5.66 5.78 -21.52
C GLY A 236 6.40 5.56 -22.84
N GLU A 237 7.43 4.73 -22.84
CA GLU A 237 8.17 4.25 -24.03
C GLU A 237 9.04 5.28 -24.79
N TYR A 238 9.31 6.45 -24.20
CA TYR A 238 10.14 7.46 -24.83
C TYR A 238 11.66 7.19 -24.72
N LEU A 239 12.09 6.35 -23.78
CA LEU A 239 13.50 6.05 -23.56
C LEU A 239 13.83 4.60 -23.93
N GLY A 240 14.95 4.39 -24.62
CA GLY A 240 15.48 3.06 -24.91
C GLY A 240 15.91 2.31 -23.65
N GLU A 241 15.98 0.98 -23.73
CA GLU A 241 16.17 0.09 -22.57
C GLU A 241 17.39 0.41 -21.69
N ASN A 242 18.50 0.84 -22.28
CA ASN A 242 19.77 1.05 -21.56
C ASN A 242 20.08 2.52 -21.26
N VAL A 243 19.35 3.47 -21.83
CA VAL A 243 19.68 4.91 -21.79
C VAL A 243 19.83 5.42 -20.35
N ILE A 244 18.92 5.06 -19.46
CA ILE A 244 18.96 5.47 -18.06
C ILE A 244 20.17 4.86 -17.35
N GLY A 245 20.37 3.55 -17.52
CA GLY A 245 21.47 2.84 -16.87
C GLY A 245 22.86 3.32 -17.33
N ASP A 246 23.00 3.67 -18.58
CA ASP A 246 24.24 4.20 -19.13
C ASP A 246 24.47 5.64 -18.67
N PHE A 247 23.44 6.46 -18.63
CA PHE A 247 23.50 7.81 -18.08
C PHE A 247 23.89 7.80 -16.58
N GLU A 248 23.24 6.96 -15.77
CA GLU A 248 23.57 6.83 -14.34
C GLU A 248 25.01 6.35 -14.12
N LYS A 249 25.52 5.43 -14.96
CA LYS A 249 26.91 4.98 -14.91
C LYS A 249 27.89 6.07 -15.28
N GLN A 250 27.56 6.83 -16.33
CA GLN A 250 28.46 7.87 -16.86
C GLN A 250 28.54 9.09 -15.94
N PHE A 251 27.41 9.53 -15.39
CA PHE A 251 27.32 10.78 -14.63
C PHE A 251 27.25 10.57 -13.11
N GLY A 252 27.01 9.35 -12.62
CA GLY A 252 26.87 9.05 -11.19
C GLY A 252 25.61 9.63 -10.56
N VAL A 253 24.69 10.14 -11.36
CA VAL A 253 23.42 10.75 -10.94
C VAL A 253 22.32 9.71 -11.04
N ARG A 254 21.47 9.62 -10.04
CA ARG A 254 20.30 8.76 -10.06
C ARG A 254 19.20 9.40 -10.90
N VAL A 255 18.66 8.65 -11.87
CA VAL A 255 17.53 9.10 -12.69
C VAL A 255 16.23 8.53 -12.13
N ILE A 256 15.29 9.40 -11.76
CA ILE A 256 13.94 9.04 -11.40
C ILE A 256 13.04 9.35 -12.59
N VAL A 257 12.47 8.32 -13.18
CA VAL A 257 11.51 8.46 -14.27
C VAL A 257 10.11 8.29 -13.74
N GLU A 258 9.28 9.29 -13.93
CA GLU A 258 7.84 9.19 -13.80
C GLU A 258 7.21 9.20 -15.19
N ASN A 259 6.18 8.38 -15.36
CA ASN A 259 5.42 8.35 -16.60
C ASN A 259 4.04 8.92 -16.36
N PHE A 260 3.49 9.57 -17.38
CA PHE A 260 2.09 9.99 -17.42
C PHE A 260 1.39 9.36 -18.62
N ASP A 261 0.09 9.16 -18.46
CA ASP A 261 -0.76 8.60 -19.52
C ASP A 261 -1.41 9.66 -20.37
N SER A 262 -1.68 10.84 -19.78
CA SER A 262 -2.21 11.99 -20.50
C SER A 262 -1.51 13.26 -20.04
N ASN A 263 -1.48 14.25 -20.94
CA ASN A 263 -0.94 15.57 -20.63
C ASN A 263 -1.74 16.28 -19.53
N GLU A 264 -3.03 16.01 -19.41
CA GLU A 264 -3.91 16.56 -18.39
C GLU A 264 -3.51 16.02 -16.99
N MET A 265 -3.17 14.73 -16.90
CA MET A 265 -2.66 14.12 -15.66
C MET A 265 -1.30 14.72 -15.28
N MET A 266 -0.41 14.89 -16.24
CA MET A 266 0.88 15.56 -16.05
C MET A 266 0.67 16.99 -15.54
N TYR A 267 -0.17 17.76 -16.20
CA TYR A 267 -0.48 19.14 -15.85
C TYR A 267 -1.05 19.26 -14.43
N THR A 268 -1.97 18.36 -14.05
CA THR A 268 -2.55 18.32 -12.70
C THR A 268 -1.47 18.15 -11.62
N LYS A 269 -0.48 17.32 -11.87
CA LYS A 269 0.65 17.13 -10.92
C LYS A 269 1.54 18.37 -10.83
N LEU A 270 1.84 19.01 -11.95
CA LEU A 270 2.62 20.26 -11.96
C LEU A 270 1.89 21.38 -11.20
N MET A 271 0.58 21.55 -11.45
CA MET A 271 -0.25 22.49 -10.70
C MET A 271 -0.26 22.20 -9.19
N ALA A 272 -0.19 20.94 -8.79
CA ALA A 272 -0.12 20.54 -7.40
C ALA A 272 1.27 20.78 -6.75
N GLY A 273 2.22 21.35 -7.50
CA GLY A 273 3.54 21.77 -7.01
C GLY A 273 4.63 20.71 -7.12
N ASP A 274 4.42 19.62 -7.87
CA ASP A 274 5.49 18.68 -8.17
C ASP A 274 6.54 19.33 -9.09
N LYS A 275 7.81 19.07 -8.80
CA LYS A 275 8.94 19.63 -9.53
C LYS A 275 9.72 18.54 -10.22
N TYR A 276 10.01 18.77 -11.48
CA TYR A 276 10.79 17.90 -12.35
C TYR A 276 11.87 18.74 -13.04
N GLU A 277 13.04 18.17 -13.26
CA GLU A 277 14.12 18.82 -13.99
C GLU A 277 13.89 18.76 -15.50
N VAL A 278 13.21 17.70 -15.97
CA VAL A 278 12.84 17.54 -17.39
C VAL A 278 11.42 17.01 -17.50
N VAL A 279 10.61 17.70 -18.29
CA VAL A 279 9.25 17.29 -18.64
C VAL A 279 9.15 17.20 -20.16
N ILE A 280 8.56 16.13 -20.68
CA ILE A 280 8.37 15.92 -22.13
C ILE A 280 6.87 15.87 -22.43
N PRO A 281 6.19 17.02 -22.52
CA PRO A 281 4.77 17.09 -22.89
C PRO A 281 4.57 16.97 -24.39
N SER A 282 3.33 16.79 -24.83
CA SER A 282 2.95 17.03 -26.22
C SER A 282 2.97 18.52 -26.53
N ASP A 283 3.14 18.86 -27.81
CA ASP A 283 3.29 20.22 -28.33
C ASP A 283 2.18 21.19 -27.87
N TYR A 284 0.92 20.75 -27.90
CA TYR A 284 -0.22 21.59 -27.48
C TYR A 284 -0.20 21.97 -26.00
N MET A 285 0.54 21.26 -25.17
CA MET A 285 0.65 21.52 -23.73
C MET A 285 1.79 22.48 -23.39
N ILE A 286 2.75 22.67 -24.29
CA ILE A 286 3.90 23.56 -24.03
C ILE A 286 3.44 25.00 -23.80
N GLU A 287 2.53 25.51 -24.64
CA GLU A 287 2.04 26.88 -24.52
C GLU A 287 1.31 27.17 -23.16
N PRO A 288 0.39 26.32 -22.69
CA PRO A 288 -0.19 26.45 -21.35
C PRO A 288 0.86 26.42 -20.23
N LEU A 289 1.82 25.50 -20.28
CA LEU A 289 2.87 25.38 -19.27
C LEU A 289 3.76 26.62 -19.20
N MET A 290 4.09 27.20 -20.35
CA MET A 290 4.87 28.45 -20.42
C MET A 290 4.08 29.65 -19.87
N LYS A 291 2.79 29.78 -20.23
CA LYS A 291 1.93 30.89 -19.75
C LYS A 291 1.79 30.89 -18.23
N GLU A 292 1.79 29.72 -17.63
CA GLU A 292 1.64 29.56 -16.18
C GLU A 292 2.98 29.41 -15.43
N ASN A 293 4.08 29.59 -16.13
CA ASN A 293 5.44 29.61 -15.57
C ASN A 293 5.86 28.28 -14.92
N TYR A 294 5.45 27.15 -15.52
CA TYR A 294 5.89 25.79 -15.14
C TYR A 294 7.10 25.31 -15.93
N LEU A 295 7.48 26.01 -17.00
CA LEU A 295 8.67 25.78 -17.82
C LEU A 295 9.53 27.03 -17.85
#